data_00965a6a4fb8205b503f6f3b4de57264
#
_entry.id   00965a6a4fb8205b503f6f3b4de57264
#
_cell.length_a   1.000
_cell.length_b   1.000
_cell.length_c   1.000
_cell.angle_alpha   90.00
_cell.angle_beta   90.00
_cell.angle_gamma   90.00
#
_symmetry.space_group_name_H-M   'P 1'
#
loop_
_entity.id
_entity.type
_entity.pdbx_description
1 polymer ?
#
loop_
_entity_poly.entity_id
_entity_poly.type
_entity_poly.pdbx_seq_one_letter_code
_entity_poly.pdbx_strand_id
1 'polypeptide(L)'
;MGHGLDAALLLGAIAFAGAGGSLNLGQSSYVMDKGYGMGNRAGRLTSPLRGDETETVATSWVFPLTPENLARWRVWWKRASLEHLLTFFAACVICLVVLALIAYCVFFEPDGTRAVAVEGAGHDLSFLRTEAGIIKERMGGALSLAFLVAGVAILLTTELGVLDAASRISTDLVGSLCPRRSAVFTRSRLYFAFLWGTILLSCVLLVLGTEKLGALSLFRYTAAMNGGVMFLYTGLLLYLNRCRLPREVRTSTWRAVILLVSIAFYGFFAVWAVVSVVGG
;
A
#
# COMPACT_ATOMS: atom_id res chain seq x y z
N MET A 1 1.31 27.31 22.93
CA MET A 1 2.28 26.22 22.88
C MET A 1 2.18 25.62 21.49
N GLY A 2 3.24 25.74 20.69
CA GLY A 2 3.23 25.23 19.33
C GLY A 2 3.08 23.70 19.36
N HIS A 3 2.03 23.20 18.72
CA HIS A 3 1.92 21.77 18.47
C HIS A 3 3.07 21.40 17.52
N GLY A 4 4.15 20.82 18.08
CA GLY A 4 5.21 20.24 17.27
C GLY A 4 4.59 19.21 16.31
N LEU A 5 5.02 19.22 15.06
CA LEU A 5 4.60 18.22 14.07
C LEU A 5 4.90 16.83 14.63
N ASP A 6 3.86 16.00 14.78
CA ASP A 6 4.02 14.61 15.17
C ASP A 6 4.68 13.84 14.03
N ALA A 7 5.93 13.41 14.24
CA ALA A 7 6.73 12.72 13.25
C ALA A 7 6.06 11.41 12.78
N ALA A 8 5.44 10.67 13.68
CA ALA A 8 4.76 9.42 13.36
C ALA A 8 3.51 9.67 12.51
N LEU A 9 2.74 10.73 12.84
CA LEU A 9 1.57 11.14 12.06
C LEU A 9 1.97 11.60 10.66
N LEU A 10 3.03 12.41 10.56
CA LEU A 10 3.52 12.90 9.27
C LEU A 10 4.07 11.76 8.41
N LEU A 11 4.88 10.86 8.99
CA LEU A 11 5.38 9.68 8.31
C LEU A 11 4.23 8.79 7.82
N GLY A 12 3.22 8.60 8.66
CA GLY A 12 2.02 7.85 8.31
C GLY A 12 1.26 8.49 7.16
N ALA A 13 0.99 9.78 7.22
CA ALA A 13 0.29 10.51 6.16
C ALA A 13 1.03 10.40 4.81
N ILE A 14 2.35 10.55 4.81
CA ILE A 14 3.18 10.44 3.61
C ILE A 14 3.22 8.99 3.10
N ALA A 15 3.35 8.00 3.98
CA ALA A 15 3.37 6.60 3.59
C ALA A 15 2.05 6.16 2.94
N PHE A 16 0.92 6.71 3.39
CA PHE A 16 -0.41 6.44 2.84
C PHE A 16 -0.87 7.42 1.75
N ALA A 17 -0.10 8.45 1.44
CA ALA A 17 -0.37 9.29 0.27
C ALA A 17 -0.34 8.50 -1.06
N GLY A 18 0.22 7.30 -1.03
CA GLY A 18 0.18 6.31 -2.10
C GLY A 18 -0.24 4.93 -1.57
N ALA A 19 0.16 3.86 -2.24
CA ALA A 19 -0.15 2.49 -1.83
C ALA A 19 0.66 2.00 -0.61
N GLY A 20 1.50 2.80 -0.03
CA GLY A 20 2.26 2.55 1.21
C GLY A 20 2.96 1.20 1.38
N GLY A 21 4.13 1.19 1.96
CA GLY A 21 4.83 0.06 2.57
C GLY A 21 4.72 -1.30 1.88
N SER A 22 4.05 -2.21 2.53
CA SER A 22 3.93 -3.62 2.11
C SER A 22 3.15 -3.83 0.80
N LEU A 23 2.22 -2.94 0.43
CA LEU A 23 1.46 -3.04 -0.83
C LEU A 23 2.36 -2.96 -2.07
N ASN A 24 3.45 -2.19 -2.00
CA ASN A 24 4.43 -2.12 -3.07
C ASN A 24 5.14 -3.46 -3.33
N LEU A 25 5.30 -4.30 -2.30
CA LEU A 25 5.84 -5.66 -2.46
C LEU A 25 4.86 -6.55 -3.25
N GLY A 26 3.56 -6.39 -3.04
CA GLY A 26 2.51 -7.13 -3.75
C GLY A 26 2.41 -6.78 -5.23
N GLN A 27 2.91 -5.62 -5.66
CA GLN A 27 2.81 -5.17 -7.05
C GLN A 27 3.49 -6.14 -8.04
N SER A 28 4.59 -6.77 -7.65
CA SER A 28 5.27 -7.77 -8.48
C SER A 28 4.36 -8.97 -8.80
N SER A 29 3.53 -9.37 -7.84
CA SER A 29 2.56 -10.45 -8.02
C SER A 29 1.46 -10.06 -9.03
N TYR A 30 0.96 -8.83 -9.00
CA TYR A 30 -0.02 -8.34 -9.97
C TYR A 30 0.54 -8.27 -11.39
N VAL A 31 1.79 -7.80 -11.55
CA VAL A 31 2.48 -7.77 -12.84
C VAL A 31 2.65 -9.20 -13.38
N MET A 32 2.97 -10.14 -12.52
CA MET A 32 3.12 -11.57 -12.84
C MET A 32 1.78 -12.18 -13.26
N ASP A 33 0.69 -11.92 -12.52
CA ASP A 33 -0.64 -12.45 -12.82
C ASP A 33 -1.19 -11.92 -14.15
N LYS A 34 -0.80 -10.71 -14.58
CA LYS A 34 -1.09 -10.17 -15.91
C LYS A 34 -0.27 -10.82 -17.04
N GLY A 35 0.65 -11.70 -16.71
CA GLY A 35 1.49 -12.40 -17.66
C GLY A 35 2.62 -11.57 -18.25
N TYR A 36 2.95 -10.42 -17.67
CA TYR A 36 4.10 -9.64 -18.10
C TYR A 36 5.42 -10.36 -17.78
N GLY A 37 6.37 -10.24 -18.64
CA GLY A 37 7.68 -10.87 -18.48
C GLY A 37 7.57 -12.39 -18.51
N MET A 38 8.11 -13.04 -17.48
CA MET A 38 8.03 -14.49 -17.29
C MET A 38 6.77 -14.94 -16.55
N GLY A 39 5.85 -14.03 -16.25
CA GLY A 39 4.62 -14.29 -15.49
C GLY A 39 3.76 -15.41 -16.05
N ASN A 40 3.70 -15.59 -17.37
CA ASN A 40 2.98 -16.70 -17.99
C ASN A 40 3.56 -18.08 -17.67
N ARG A 41 4.79 -18.15 -17.19
CA ARG A 41 5.46 -19.39 -16.78
C ARG A 41 5.48 -19.58 -15.26
N ALA A 42 5.10 -18.57 -14.52
CA ALA A 42 4.86 -18.67 -13.09
C ALA A 42 3.46 -19.24 -12.85
N GLY A 43 3.31 -20.17 -11.93
CA GLY A 43 2.00 -20.71 -11.58
C GLY A 43 1.06 -19.61 -11.06
N ARG A 44 -0.20 -19.66 -11.49
CA ARG A 44 -1.25 -18.75 -11.01
C ARG A 44 -1.88 -19.29 -9.73
N LEU A 45 -2.35 -18.38 -8.87
CA LEU A 45 -3.21 -18.76 -7.77
C LEU A 45 -4.54 -19.26 -8.33
N THR A 46 -4.90 -20.50 -8.01
CA THR A 46 -6.16 -21.13 -8.40
C THR A 46 -7.07 -21.25 -7.19
N SER A 47 -8.36 -21.46 -7.44
CA SER A 47 -9.32 -21.72 -6.34
C SER A 47 -8.90 -22.99 -5.58
N PRO A 48 -8.94 -23.00 -4.23
CA PRO A 48 -8.62 -24.16 -3.42
C PRO A 48 -9.54 -25.35 -3.70
N LEU A 49 -10.70 -25.09 -4.33
CA LEU A 49 -11.71 -26.10 -4.69
C LEU A 49 -11.48 -26.73 -6.08
N ARG A 50 -10.70 -26.09 -6.97
CA ARG A 50 -10.51 -26.55 -8.37
C ARG A 50 -9.23 -27.32 -8.64
N GLY A 51 -8.36 -27.53 -7.64
CA GLY A 51 -7.35 -28.59 -7.64
C GLY A 51 -6.17 -28.56 -8.63
N ASP A 52 -6.28 -27.88 -9.75
CA ASP A 52 -5.20 -27.83 -10.75
C ASP A 52 -4.22 -26.70 -10.45
N GLU A 53 -3.33 -26.95 -9.50
CA GLU A 53 -2.19 -26.06 -9.28
C GLU A 53 -1.12 -26.33 -10.34
N THR A 54 -0.92 -25.35 -11.21
CA THR A 54 0.28 -25.35 -12.05
C THR A 54 1.48 -25.25 -11.11
N GLU A 55 2.40 -26.21 -11.20
CA GLU A 55 3.60 -26.24 -10.35
C GLU A 55 4.31 -24.89 -10.39
N THR A 56 4.30 -24.18 -9.27
CA THR A 56 5.11 -22.98 -9.10
C THR A 56 6.56 -23.42 -8.91
N VAL A 57 7.39 -23.14 -9.89
CA VAL A 57 8.81 -23.41 -9.78
C VAL A 57 9.41 -22.44 -8.77
N ALA A 58 9.98 -22.97 -7.70
CA ALA A 58 10.61 -22.18 -6.63
C ALA A 58 11.88 -21.43 -7.10
N THR A 59 12.31 -21.61 -8.34
CA THR A 59 13.50 -21.00 -8.91
C THR A 59 13.15 -19.79 -9.76
N SER A 60 13.89 -18.69 -9.55
CA SER A 60 13.79 -17.50 -10.39
C SER A 60 14.26 -17.81 -11.81
N TRP A 61 13.45 -17.47 -12.80
CA TRP A 61 13.80 -17.62 -14.20
C TRP A 61 14.41 -16.31 -14.72
N VAL A 62 15.54 -16.45 -15.39
CA VAL A 62 16.15 -15.33 -16.14
C VAL A 62 16.03 -15.67 -17.62
N PHE A 63 15.54 -14.72 -18.41
CA PHE A 63 15.47 -14.90 -19.85
C PHE A 63 16.85 -14.66 -20.49
N PRO A 64 17.20 -15.36 -21.59
CA PRO A 64 18.42 -15.11 -22.33
C PRO A 64 18.47 -13.64 -22.82
N LEU A 65 19.59 -12.96 -22.59
CA LEU A 65 19.79 -11.54 -22.94
C LEU A 65 20.06 -11.34 -24.44
N THR A 66 19.21 -11.93 -25.28
CA THR A 66 19.28 -11.72 -26.74
C THR A 66 18.66 -10.37 -27.13
N PRO A 67 19.06 -9.74 -28.23
CA PRO A 67 18.50 -8.49 -28.71
C PRO A 67 16.97 -8.52 -28.83
N GLU A 68 16.41 -9.65 -29.28
CA GLU A 68 14.97 -9.86 -29.40
C GLU A 68 14.26 -9.84 -28.05
N ASN A 69 14.79 -10.58 -27.06
CA ASN A 69 14.22 -10.64 -25.72
C ASN A 69 14.33 -9.29 -25.02
N LEU A 70 15.42 -8.56 -25.22
CA LEU A 70 15.59 -7.21 -24.69
C LEU A 70 14.60 -6.23 -25.34
N ALA A 71 14.32 -6.37 -26.65
CA ALA A 71 13.31 -5.55 -27.31
C ALA A 71 11.91 -5.81 -26.73
N ARG A 72 11.54 -7.09 -26.54
CA ARG A 72 10.28 -7.49 -25.88
C ARG A 72 10.21 -6.97 -24.43
N TRP A 73 11.29 -7.09 -23.67
CA TRP A 73 11.40 -6.55 -22.31
C TRP A 73 11.12 -5.05 -22.27
N ARG A 74 11.70 -4.26 -23.16
CA ARG A 74 11.50 -2.79 -23.25
C ARG A 74 10.04 -2.44 -23.52
N VAL A 75 9.34 -3.19 -24.36
CA VAL A 75 7.91 -3.00 -24.63
C VAL A 75 7.09 -3.25 -23.38
N TRP A 76 7.32 -4.37 -22.67
CA TRP A 76 6.63 -4.67 -21.42
C TRP A 76 6.89 -3.65 -20.33
N TRP A 77 8.15 -3.28 -20.17
CA TRP A 77 8.55 -2.28 -19.20
C TRP A 77 7.86 -0.93 -19.44
N LYS A 78 7.79 -0.50 -20.70
CA LYS A 78 7.08 0.72 -21.08
C LYS A 78 5.58 0.62 -20.77
N ARG A 79 4.93 -0.49 -21.13
CA ARG A 79 3.51 -0.72 -20.86
C ARG A 79 3.22 -0.74 -19.37
N ALA A 80 3.93 -1.54 -18.60
CA ALA A 80 3.77 -1.62 -17.15
C ALA A 80 4.04 -0.27 -16.46
N SER A 81 5.07 0.48 -16.91
CA SER A 81 5.35 1.80 -16.36
C SER A 81 4.26 2.83 -16.69
N LEU A 82 3.71 2.81 -17.92
CA LEU A 82 2.64 3.70 -18.33
C LEU A 82 1.34 3.37 -17.61
N GLU A 83 1.01 2.08 -17.51
CA GLU A 83 -0.15 1.62 -16.77
C GLU A 83 -0.08 2.09 -15.30
N HIS A 84 1.06 1.86 -14.64
CA HIS A 84 1.26 2.29 -13.26
C HIS A 84 1.19 3.82 -13.10
N LEU A 85 1.73 4.57 -14.05
CA LEU A 85 1.68 6.03 -14.05
C LEU A 85 0.23 6.54 -14.13
N LEU A 86 -0.58 5.96 -15.01
CA LEU A 86 -1.95 6.42 -15.26
C LEU A 86 -2.95 5.89 -14.22
N THR A 87 -2.92 4.59 -13.95
CA THR A 87 -3.93 3.96 -13.09
C THR A 87 -3.65 4.13 -11.61
N PHE A 88 -2.39 4.26 -11.22
CA PHE A 88 -2.00 4.40 -9.82
C PHE A 88 -1.58 5.82 -9.49
N PHE A 89 -0.47 6.31 -10.05
CA PHE A 89 0.09 7.61 -9.65
C PHE A 89 -0.86 8.78 -9.95
N ALA A 90 -1.35 8.88 -11.18
CA ALA A 90 -2.26 9.98 -11.56
C ALA A 90 -3.57 9.90 -10.78
N ALA A 91 -4.16 8.70 -10.64
CA ALA A 91 -5.37 8.51 -9.84
C ALA A 91 -5.16 8.91 -8.38
N CYS A 92 -4.06 8.47 -7.74
CA CYS A 92 -3.75 8.86 -6.36
C CYS A 92 -3.60 10.37 -6.20
N VAL A 93 -2.87 11.04 -7.11
CA VAL A 93 -2.69 12.50 -7.05
C VAL A 93 -4.03 13.22 -7.19
N ILE A 94 -4.85 12.83 -8.17
CA ILE A 94 -6.17 13.45 -8.39
C ILE A 94 -7.06 13.24 -7.17
N CYS A 95 -7.18 12.01 -6.66
CA CYS A 95 -8.00 11.72 -5.49
C CYS A 95 -7.52 12.50 -4.25
N LEU A 96 -6.22 12.55 -4.01
CA LEU A 96 -5.64 13.26 -2.87
C LEU A 96 -5.93 14.76 -2.96
N VAL A 97 -5.74 15.38 -4.13
CA VAL A 97 -6.02 16.79 -4.33
C VAL A 97 -7.52 17.09 -4.18
N VAL A 98 -8.39 16.27 -4.77
CA VAL A 98 -9.85 16.47 -4.67
C VAL A 98 -10.32 16.34 -3.23
N LEU A 99 -9.91 15.29 -2.51
CA LEU A 99 -10.29 15.10 -1.11
C LEU A 99 -9.73 16.20 -0.19
N ALA A 100 -8.49 16.64 -0.42
CA ALA A 100 -7.89 17.73 0.33
C ALA A 100 -8.63 19.06 0.08
N LEU A 101 -9.04 19.33 -1.16
CA LEU A 101 -9.84 20.52 -1.50
C LEU A 101 -11.23 20.46 -0.87
N ILE A 102 -11.91 19.31 -0.89
CA ILE A 102 -13.20 19.14 -0.22
C ILE A 102 -13.04 19.41 1.28
N ALA A 103 -12.07 18.79 1.93
CA ALA A 103 -11.80 19.02 3.35
C ALA A 103 -11.49 20.49 3.64
N TYR A 104 -10.67 21.14 2.80
CA TYR A 104 -10.37 22.57 2.96
C TYR A 104 -11.65 23.44 2.85
N CYS A 105 -12.47 23.22 1.84
CA CYS A 105 -13.72 23.97 1.66
C CYS A 105 -14.76 23.74 2.77
N VAL A 106 -14.68 22.61 3.45
CA VAL A 106 -15.58 22.26 4.56
C VAL A 106 -15.12 22.89 5.87
N PHE A 107 -13.81 22.84 6.17
CA PHE A 107 -13.27 23.23 7.47
C PHE A 107 -12.76 24.68 7.54
N PHE A 108 -12.60 25.35 6.41
CA PHE A 108 -12.09 26.72 6.37
C PHE A 108 -13.03 27.65 5.63
N GLU A 109 -13.13 28.89 6.10
CA GLU A 109 -13.80 29.99 5.41
C GLU A 109 -12.87 30.58 4.32
N PRO A 110 -13.42 31.37 3.36
CA PRO A 110 -12.62 32.00 2.29
C PRO A 110 -11.48 32.90 2.78
N ASP A 111 -11.55 33.39 4.00
CA ASP A 111 -10.52 34.20 4.66
C ASP A 111 -9.41 33.35 5.31
N GLY A 112 -9.52 32.02 5.23
CA GLY A 112 -8.56 31.08 5.84
C GLY A 112 -8.78 30.84 7.32
N THR A 113 -9.81 31.41 7.93
CA THR A 113 -10.18 31.12 9.32
C THR A 113 -10.87 29.75 9.43
N ARG A 114 -10.70 29.06 10.56
CA ARG A 114 -11.41 27.79 10.79
C ARG A 114 -12.90 28.03 11.00
N ALA A 115 -13.71 27.50 10.10
CA ALA A 115 -15.18 27.56 10.17
C ALA A 115 -15.76 26.67 11.28
N VAL A 116 -15.09 25.55 11.57
CA VAL A 116 -15.58 24.53 12.52
C VAL A 116 -14.47 24.03 13.39
N ALA A 117 -14.68 24.08 14.72
CA ALA A 117 -13.83 23.39 15.68
C ALA A 117 -14.17 21.90 15.61
N VAL A 118 -13.23 21.08 15.12
CA VAL A 118 -13.37 19.62 15.16
C VAL A 118 -12.97 19.16 16.56
N GLU A 119 -13.95 19.10 17.46
CA GLU A 119 -13.76 18.51 18.77
C GLU A 119 -13.55 17.00 18.60
N GLY A 120 -12.51 16.42 19.20
CA GLY A 120 -12.26 14.99 19.19
C GLY A 120 -11.51 14.43 17.98
N ALA A 121 -10.91 15.25 17.12
CA ALA A 121 -10.16 14.83 15.91
C ALA A 121 -8.96 13.87 16.17
N GLY A 122 -8.76 13.43 17.41
CA GLY A 122 -7.63 12.59 17.83
C GLY A 122 -7.93 11.10 17.96
N HIS A 123 -9.16 10.71 18.22
CA HIS A 123 -9.48 9.31 18.63
C HIS A 123 -10.65 8.68 17.88
N ASP A 124 -11.52 9.46 17.22
CA ASP A 124 -12.74 8.95 16.62
C ASP A 124 -12.92 9.47 15.18
N LEU A 125 -13.75 8.76 14.41
CA LEU A 125 -14.18 9.12 13.04
C LEU A 125 -15.31 10.15 13.03
N SER A 126 -15.56 10.83 14.14
CA SER A 126 -16.60 11.88 14.28
C SER A 126 -16.44 13.02 13.28
N PHE A 127 -15.20 13.33 12.86
CA PHE A 127 -14.94 14.34 11.84
C PHE A 127 -15.64 14.04 10.50
N LEU A 128 -15.78 12.76 10.12
CA LEU A 128 -16.50 12.37 8.90
C LEU A 128 -17.98 12.71 8.96
N ARG A 129 -18.59 12.57 10.15
CA ARG A 129 -20.00 12.96 10.35
C ARG A 129 -20.16 14.47 10.28
N THR A 130 -19.23 15.20 10.87
CA THR A 130 -19.20 16.68 10.80
C THR A 130 -19.05 17.13 9.34
N GLU A 131 -18.12 16.56 8.61
CA GLU A 131 -17.89 16.86 7.19
C GLU A 131 -19.12 16.55 6.33
N ALA A 132 -19.71 15.36 6.50
CA ALA A 132 -20.94 14.99 5.81
C ALA A 132 -22.13 15.90 6.17
N GLY A 133 -22.21 16.36 7.42
CA GLY A 133 -23.22 17.33 7.88
C GLY A 133 -23.08 18.67 7.17
N ILE A 134 -21.89 19.22 7.11
CA ILE A 134 -21.60 20.50 6.43
C ILE A 134 -21.88 20.41 4.93
N ILE A 135 -21.46 19.28 4.30
CA ILE A 135 -21.77 19.03 2.88
C ILE A 135 -23.29 18.99 2.67
N LYS A 136 -24.03 18.36 3.58
CA LYS A 136 -25.49 18.30 3.52
C LYS A 136 -26.12 19.69 3.58
N GLU A 137 -25.66 20.54 4.48
CA GLU A 137 -26.17 21.89 4.67
C GLU A 137 -25.83 22.84 3.50
N ARG A 138 -24.59 22.75 2.99
CA ARG A 138 -24.12 23.67 1.92
C ARG A 138 -24.47 23.19 0.52
N MET A 139 -24.53 21.89 0.26
CA MET A 139 -24.60 21.30 -1.08
C MET A 139 -25.76 20.30 -1.26
N GLY A 140 -26.48 19.99 -0.19
CA GLY A 140 -27.65 19.10 -0.21
C GLY A 140 -27.38 17.65 0.16
N GLY A 141 -28.45 16.94 0.52
CA GLY A 141 -28.37 15.57 1.06
C GLY A 141 -27.84 14.53 0.08
N ALA A 142 -28.08 14.70 -1.22
CA ALA A 142 -27.59 13.76 -2.23
C ALA A 142 -26.06 13.74 -2.31
N LEU A 143 -25.41 14.90 -2.22
CA LEU A 143 -23.96 15.00 -2.28
C LEU A 143 -23.30 14.49 -0.98
N SER A 144 -23.93 14.76 0.17
CA SER A 144 -23.51 14.19 1.46
C SER A 144 -23.55 12.66 1.45
N LEU A 145 -24.64 12.08 0.92
CA LEU A 145 -24.74 10.61 0.77
C LEU A 145 -23.69 10.07 -0.20
N ALA A 146 -23.48 10.73 -1.34
CA ALA A 146 -22.45 10.33 -2.31
C ALA A 146 -21.04 10.36 -1.68
N PHE A 147 -20.73 11.38 -0.88
CA PHE A 147 -19.47 11.48 -0.13
C PHE A 147 -19.27 10.29 0.82
N LEU A 148 -20.30 9.95 1.62
CA LEU A 148 -20.22 8.81 2.55
C LEU A 148 -20.08 7.48 1.81
N VAL A 149 -20.84 7.27 0.74
CA VAL A 149 -20.76 6.05 -0.10
C VAL A 149 -19.38 5.94 -0.75
N ALA A 150 -18.84 7.04 -1.28
CA ALA A 150 -17.49 7.06 -1.83
C ALA A 150 -16.43 6.73 -0.76
N GLY A 151 -16.56 7.29 0.44
CA GLY A 151 -15.67 6.97 1.57
C GLY A 151 -15.70 5.48 1.92
N VAL A 152 -16.87 4.88 2.05
CA VAL A 152 -17.02 3.44 2.31
C VAL A 152 -16.41 2.61 1.17
N ALA A 153 -16.66 2.98 -0.09
CA ALA A 153 -16.13 2.27 -1.25
C ALA A 153 -14.59 2.33 -1.30
N ILE A 154 -14.00 3.49 -1.01
CA ILE A 154 -12.54 3.67 -0.95
C ILE A 154 -11.93 2.79 0.15
N LEU A 155 -12.50 2.83 1.36
CA LEU A 155 -12.01 2.01 2.48
C LEU A 155 -12.13 0.51 2.19
N LEU A 156 -13.26 0.06 1.67
CA LEU A 156 -13.50 -1.35 1.34
C LEU A 156 -12.54 -1.85 0.26
N THR A 157 -12.37 -1.09 -0.82
CA THR A 157 -11.46 -1.48 -1.91
C THR A 157 -10.01 -1.47 -1.47
N THR A 158 -9.61 -0.53 -0.62
CA THR A 158 -8.27 -0.48 -0.03
C THR A 158 -8.02 -1.70 0.86
N GLU A 159 -8.97 -2.04 1.74
CA GLU A 159 -8.87 -3.21 2.62
C GLU A 159 -8.73 -4.51 1.83
N LEU A 160 -9.54 -4.71 0.78
CA LEU A 160 -9.41 -5.86 -0.10
C LEU A 160 -8.03 -5.95 -0.74
N GLY A 161 -7.47 -4.83 -1.17
CA GLY A 161 -6.11 -4.75 -1.72
C GLY A 161 -5.03 -5.10 -0.70
N VAL A 162 -5.17 -4.63 0.54
CA VAL A 162 -4.22 -4.92 1.64
C VAL A 162 -4.27 -6.40 2.02
N LEU A 163 -5.47 -6.96 2.18
CA LEU A 163 -5.67 -8.38 2.49
C LEU A 163 -5.08 -9.31 1.42
N ASP A 164 -5.34 -9.00 0.14
CA ASP A 164 -4.77 -9.77 -0.97
C ASP A 164 -3.24 -9.67 -1.01
N ALA A 165 -2.68 -8.47 -0.93
CA ALA A 165 -1.23 -8.26 -0.95
C ALA A 165 -0.53 -8.92 0.25
N ALA A 166 -1.07 -8.78 1.47
CA ALA A 166 -0.52 -9.39 2.67
C ALA A 166 -0.53 -10.92 2.58
N SER A 167 -1.64 -11.50 2.10
CA SER A 167 -1.78 -12.95 1.93
C SER A 167 -0.79 -13.50 0.89
N ARG A 168 -0.58 -12.80 -0.23
CA ARG A 168 0.40 -13.18 -1.26
C ARG A 168 1.82 -13.12 -0.74
N ILE A 169 2.20 -12.02 -0.10
CA ILE A 169 3.54 -11.82 0.45
C ILE A 169 3.86 -12.90 1.50
N SER A 170 2.92 -13.16 2.42
CA SER A 170 3.07 -14.19 3.44
C SER A 170 3.20 -15.59 2.84
N THR A 171 2.40 -15.88 1.81
CA THR A 171 2.47 -17.15 1.08
C THR A 171 3.83 -17.34 0.38
N ASP A 172 4.31 -16.32 -0.30
CA ASP A 172 5.60 -16.36 -1.01
C ASP A 172 6.77 -16.45 -0.03
N LEU A 173 6.67 -15.77 1.12
CA LEU A 173 7.68 -15.86 2.19
C LEU A 173 7.74 -17.28 2.77
N VAL A 174 6.61 -17.86 3.17
CA VAL A 174 6.58 -19.25 3.69
C VAL A 174 7.01 -20.24 2.64
N GLY A 175 6.57 -20.08 1.39
CA GLY A 175 7.00 -20.94 0.26
C GLY A 175 8.50 -20.88 0.00
N SER A 176 9.15 -19.73 0.22
CA SER A 176 10.61 -19.58 0.06
C SER A 176 11.40 -20.14 1.24
N LEU A 177 10.90 -20.05 2.46
CA LEU A 177 11.53 -20.55 3.67
C LEU A 177 11.35 -22.05 3.86
N CYS A 178 10.22 -22.60 3.42
CA CYS A 178 9.87 -24.01 3.57
C CYS A 178 9.67 -24.69 2.21
N PRO A 179 10.75 -24.99 1.47
CA PRO A 179 10.64 -25.57 0.12
C PRO A 179 10.12 -27.02 0.10
N ARG A 180 9.89 -27.65 1.26
CA ARG A 180 9.33 -29.00 1.34
C ARG A 180 7.86 -29.01 0.90
N ARG A 181 7.65 -29.53 -0.28
CA ARG A 181 6.32 -29.77 -0.86
C ARG A 181 5.61 -30.92 -0.10
N SER A 182 4.74 -30.57 0.80
CA SER A 182 3.71 -31.48 1.27
C SER A 182 2.43 -31.19 0.47
N ALA A 183 1.67 -32.21 0.11
CA ALA A 183 0.36 -32.04 -0.52
C ALA A 183 -0.61 -31.13 0.28
N VAL A 184 -0.30 -30.89 1.55
CA VAL A 184 -1.06 -30.02 2.46
C VAL A 184 -0.67 -28.53 2.30
N PHE A 185 0.60 -28.24 1.93
CA PHE A 185 1.14 -26.87 1.83
C PHE A 185 1.21 -26.41 0.37
N THR A 186 0.08 -26.41 -0.31
CA THR A 186 -0.01 -25.82 -1.64
C THR A 186 -0.08 -24.30 -1.55
N ARG A 187 0.43 -23.58 -2.56
CA ARG A 187 0.44 -22.12 -2.59
C ARG A 187 -0.96 -21.53 -2.39
N SER A 188 -1.96 -22.10 -3.05
CA SER A 188 -3.34 -21.64 -2.93
C SER A 188 -3.91 -21.85 -1.54
N ARG A 189 -3.65 -22.99 -0.91
CA ARG A 189 -4.11 -23.25 0.47
C ARG A 189 -3.44 -22.31 1.47
N LEU A 190 -2.15 -22.05 1.34
CA LEU A 190 -1.45 -21.07 2.17
C LEU A 190 -2.03 -19.68 2.00
N TYR A 191 -2.28 -19.26 0.75
CA TYR A 191 -2.90 -17.98 0.47
C TYR A 191 -4.25 -17.81 1.18
N PHE A 192 -5.14 -18.79 1.04
CA PHE A 192 -6.44 -18.72 1.68
C PHE A 192 -6.36 -18.86 3.21
N ALA A 193 -5.40 -19.63 3.72
CA ALA A 193 -5.16 -19.71 5.17
C ALA A 193 -4.73 -18.35 5.73
N PHE A 194 -3.80 -17.64 5.06
CA PHE A 194 -3.40 -16.29 5.45
C PHE A 194 -4.54 -15.29 5.30
N LEU A 195 -5.29 -15.35 4.21
CA LEU A 195 -6.43 -14.47 3.96
C LEU A 195 -7.48 -14.58 5.07
N TRP A 196 -7.97 -15.78 5.33
CA TRP A 196 -8.96 -16.02 6.37
C TRP A 196 -8.40 -15.81 7.77
N GLY A 197 -7.14 -16.19 8.01
CA GLY A 197 -6.46 -15.94 9.28
C GLY A 197 -6.36 -14.45 9.61
N THR A 198 -6.03 -13.62 8.62
CA THR A 198 -5.96 -12.16 8.79
C THR A 198 -7.35 -11.57 9.04
N ILE A 199 -8.37 -12.00 8.29
CA ILE A 199 -9.77 -11.55 8.51
C ILE A 199 -10.23 -11.89 9.92
N LEU A 200 -10.05 -13.15 10.35
CA LEU A 200 -10.44 -13.58 11.70
C LEU A 200 -9.69 -12.82 12.79
N LEU A 201 -8.37 -12.64 12.62
CA LEU A 201 -7.57 -11.85 13.56
C LEU A 201 -8.06 -10.40 13.63
N SER A 202 -8.37 -9.78 12.49
CA SER A 202 -8.92 -8.42 12.45
C SER A 202 -10.26 -8.32 13.15
N CYS A 203 -11.16 -9.29 12.94
CA CYS A 203 -12.45 -9.35 13.66
C CYS A 203 -12.25 -9.48 15.17
N VAL A 204 -11.34 -10.36 15.61
CA VAL A 204 -11.03 -10.54 17.03
C VAL A 204 -10.46 -9.25 17.64
N LEU A 205 -9.51 -8.60 16.96
CA LEU A 205 -8.93 -7.33 17.41
C LEU A 205 -9.97 -6.23 17.46
N LEU A 206 -10.92 -6.21 16.55
CA LEU A 206 -12.01 -5.23 16.50
C LEU A 206 -12.97 -5.41 17.68
N VAL A 207 -13.30 -6.63 18.03
CA VAL A 207 -14.18 -6.94 19.18
C VAL A 207 -13.49 -6.70 20.51
N LEU A 208 -12.22 -7.08 20.65
CA LEU A 208 -11.50 -7.00 21.93
C LEU A 208 -10.77 -5.66 22.13
N GLY A 209 -10.43 -4.96 21.07
CA GLY A 209 -9.50 -3.81 21.08
C GLY A 209 -10.16 -2.43 21.02
N THR A 210 -11.42 -2.34 20.63
CA THR A 210 -12.09 -1.05 20.36
C THR A 210 -12.28 -0.16 21.59
N GLU A 211 -12.35 -0.72 22.77
CA GLU A 211 -12.52 0.08 23.99
C GLU A 211 -11.22 0.74 24.47
N LYS A 212 -10.05 0.18 24.14
CA LYS A 212 -8.74 0.66 24.63
C LYS A 212 -7.88 1.37 23.58
N LEU A 213 -7.99 0.98 22.32
CA LEU A 213 -7.23 1.53 21.23
C LEU A 213 -8.20 1.99 20.14
N GLY A 214 -8.49 3.29 20.10
CA GLY A 214 -9.34 3.85 19.05
C GLY A 214 -8.85 3.48 17.64
N ALA A 215 -9.76 3.24 16.70
CA ALA A 215 -9.47 2.83 15.33
C ALA A 215 -8.44 3.76 14.64
N LEU A 216 -8.52 5.06 14.90
CA LEU A 216 -7.60 6.05 14.36
C LEU A 216 -6.18 5.91 14.92
N SER A 217 -6.04 5.52 16.19
CA SER A 217 -4.72 5.27 16.81
C SER A 217 -4.04 4.04 16.19
N LEU A 218 -4.78 2.94 15.99
CA LEU A 218 -4.29 1.75 15.27
C LEU A 218 -3.86 2.10 13.84
N PHE A 219 -4.67 2.89 13.14
CA PHE A 219 -4.34 3.37 11.80
C PHE A 219 -3.04 4.19 11.78
N ARG A 220 -2.83 5.10 12.75
CA ARG A 220 -1.59 5.90 12.86
C ARG A 220 -0.36 5.03 13.08
N TYR A 221 -0.43 4.04 14.00
CA TYR A 221 0.68 3.12 14.23
C TYR A 221 1.00 2.28 12.99
N THR A 222 -0.01 1.73 12.35
CA THR A 222 0.17 0.96 11.10
C THR A 222 0.77 1.83 10.00
N ALA A 223 0.34 3.07 9.89
CA ALA A 223 0.84 4.03 8.93
C ALA A 223 2.33 4.35 9.17
N ALA A 224 2.73 4.60 10.41
CA ALA A 224 4.13 4.84 10.78
C ALA A 224 5.01 3.60 10.50
N MET A 225 4.53 2.39 10.82
CA MET A 225 5.23 1.13 10.51
C MET A 225 5.40 0.95 8.99
N ASN A 226 4.38 1.27 8.19
CA ASN A 226 4.49 1.23 6.74
C ASN A 226 5.56 2.20 6.19
N GLY A 227 5.71 3.38 6.79
CA GLY A 227 6.80 4.30 6.48
C GLY A 227 8.19 3.68 6.72
N GLY A 228 8.36 2.95 7.82
CA GLY A 228 9.58 2.18 8.10
C GLY A 228 9.85 1.08 7.07
N VAL A 229 8.79 0.35 6.67
CA VAL A 229 8.89 -0.65 5.60
C VAL A 229 9.31 -0.02 4.28
N MET A 230 8.82 1.18 3.95
CA MET A 230 9.22 1.91 2.74
C MET A 230 10.72 2.21 2.71
N PHE A 231 11.31 2.59 3.83
CA PHE A 231 12.76 2.79 3.95
C PHE A 231 13.54 1.52 3.62
N LEU A 232 13.21 0.40 4.28
CA LEU A 232 13.88 -0.89 4.08
C LEU A 232 13.68 -1.42 2.65
N TYR A 233 12.45 -1.37 2.15
CA TYR A 233 12.09 -1.83 0.81
C TYR A 233 12.83 -1.05 -0.28
N THR A 234 12.87 0.27 -0.17
CA THR A 234 13.54 1.12 -1.19
C THR A 234 15.04 0.85 -1.22
N GLY A 235 15.66 0.65 -0.05
CA GLY A 235 17.07 0.26 0.05
C GLY A 235 17.36 -1.10 -0.58
N LEU A 236 16.52 -2.09 -0.28
CA LEU A 236 16.63 -3.42 -0.86
C LEU A 236 16.42 -3.40 -2.38
N LEU A 237 15.44 -2.63 -2.87
CA LEU A 237 15.16 -2.48 -4.29
C LEU A 237 16.35 -1.87 -5.04
N LEU A 238 16.98 -0.84 -4.46
CA LEU A 238 18.18 -0.24 -5.03
C LEU A 238 19.33 -1.23 -5.08
N TYR A 239 19.57 -1.98 -3.99
CA TYR A 239 20.59 -3.02 -3.93
C TYR A 239 20.38 -4.11 -4.98
N LEU A 240 19.18 -4.69 -5.05
CA LEU A 240 18.85 -5.74 -6.03
C LEU A 240 19.05 -5.22 -7.46
N ASN A 241 18.60 -4.00 -7.72
CA ASN A 241 18.70 -3.42 -9.05
C ASN A 241 20.15 -3.16 -9.49
N ARG A 242 21.00 -2.70 -8.59
CA ARG A 242 22.38 -2.35 -8.89
C ARG A 242 23.36 -3.54 -8.83
N CYS A 243 23.12 -4.47 -7.90
CA CYS A 243 24.07 -5.56 -7.62
C CYS A 243 23.67 -6.88 -8.24
N ARG A 244 22.36 -7.14 -8.44
CA ARG A 244 21.88 -8.45 -8.87
C ARG A 244 21.36 -8.50 -10.30
N LEU A 245 20.88 -7.40 -10.85
CA LEU A 245 20.36 -7.37 -12.21
C LEU A 245 21.49 -7.15 -13.24
N PRO A 246 21.41 -7.82 -14.43
CA PRO A 246 22.28 -7.55 -15.57
C PRO A 246 22.15 -6.08 -16.00
N ARG A 247 23.23 -5.52 -16.56
CA ARG A 247 23.32 -4.10 -16.95
C ARG A 247 22.22 -3.68 -17.92
N GLU A 248 21.85 -4.58 -18.81
CA GLU A 248 20.88 -4.38 -19.89
C GLU A 248 19.45 -4.13 -19.41
N VAL A 249 19.10 -4.65 -18.22
CA VAL A 249 17.76 -4.54 -17.62
C VAL A 249 17.71 -3.66 -16.37
N ARG A 250 18.84 -3.06 -15.99
CA ARG A 250 18.91 -2.14 -14.84
C ARG A 250 18.08 -0.88 -15.09
N THR A 251 17.58 -0.31 -14.01
CA THR A 251 16.95 1.01 -14.07
C THR A 251 17.94 2.10 -14.47
N SER A 252 17.44 3.14 -15.12
CA SER A 252 18.22 4.33 -15.48
C SER A 252 18.77 5.04 -14.24
N THR A 253 19.84 5.80 -14.42
CA THR A 253 20.52 6.50 -13.31
C THR A 253 19.60 7.48 -12.59
N TRP A 254 18.73 8.19 -13.29
CA TRP A 254 17.80 9.13 -12.68
C TRP A 254 16.79 8.44 -11.74
N ARG A 255 16.31 7.23 -12.10
CA ARG A 255 15.44 6.43 -11.21
C ARG A 255 16.19 5.96 -9.96
N ALA A 256 17.48 5.63 -10.09
CA ALA A 256 18.29 5.29 -8.93
C ALA A 256 18.52 6.49 -8.01
N VAL A 257 18.66 7.69 -8.57
CA VAL A 257 18.74 8.94 -7.76
C VAL A 257 17.43 9.16 -7.02
N ILE A 258 16.28 8.97 -7.67
CA ILE A 258 14.97 9.06 -6.97
C ILE A 258 14.88 8.03 -5.83
N LEU A 259 15.33 6.79 -6.04
CA LEU A 259 15.37 5.79 -4.97
C LEU A 259 16.26 6.22 -3.81
N LEU A 260 17.44 6.81 -4.08
CA LEU A 260 18.32 7.34 -3.03
C LEU A 260 17.68 8.48 -2.24
N VAL A 261 17.01 9.41 -2.93
CA VAL A 261 16.24 10.48 -2.28
C VAL A 261 15.12 9.90 -1.42
N SER A 262 14.42 8.89 -1.91
CA SER A 262 13.36 8.20 -1.15
C SER A 262 13.92 7.50 0.09
N ILE A 263 15.09 6.85 -0.01
CA ILE A 263 15.76 6.23 1.16
C ILE A 263 16.10 7.29 2.20
N ALA A 264 16.69 8.41 1.78
CA ALA A 264 17.05 9.49 2.71
C ALA A 264 15.80 10.08 3.37
N PHE A 265 14.74 10.30 2.60
CA PHE A 265 13.47 10.85 3.04
C PHE A 265 12.77 9.93 4.06
N TYR A 266 12.47 8.70 3.69
CA TYR A 266 11.81 7.75 4.60
C TYR A 266 12.69 7.37 5.79
N GLY A 267 14.01 7.28 5.60
CA GLY A 267 14.97 7.03 6.67
C GLY A 267 14.99 8.15 7.70
N PHE A 268 15.00 9.41 7.26
CA PHE A 268 14.92 10.55 8.16
C PHE A 268 13.65 10.51 9.03
N PHE A 269 12.49 10.33 8.41
CA PHE A 269 11.23 10.30 9.16
C PHE A 269 11.08 9.05 10.03
N ALA A 270 11.59 7.89 9.60
CA ALA A 270 11.58 6.68 10.40
C ALA A 270 12.45 6.83 11.67
N VAL A 271 13.66 7.38 11.52
CA VAL A 271 14.54 7.65 12.66
C VAL A 271 13.91 8.69 13.59
N TRP A 272 13.36 9.77 13.03
CA TRP A 272 12.68 10.79 13.83
C TRP A 272 11.49 10.21 14.60
N ALA A 273 10.65 9.38 13.98
CA ALA A 273 9.55 8.71 14.65
C ALA A 273 10.01 7.80 15.80
N VAL A 274 11.09 7.03 15.61
CA VAL A 274 11.66 6.19 16.67
C VAL A 274 12.21 7.03 17.81
N VAL A 275 12.97 8.08 17.50
CA VAL A 275 13.56 8.97 18.52
C VAL A 275 12.47 9.69 19.31
N SER A 276 11.39 10.13 18.67
CA SER A 276 10.27 10.79 19.34
C SER A 276 9.49 9.86 20.28
N VAL A 277 9.44 8.56 19.99
CA VAL A 277 8.80 7.56 20.87
C VAL A 277 9.70 7.15 22.04
N VAL A 278 11.01 7.05 21.82
CA VAL A 278 11.96 6.62 22.86
C VAL A 278 12.38 7.78 23.76
N GLY A 279 12.37 9.01 23.25
CA GLY A 279 12.82 10.21 23.96
C GLY A 279 11.72 10.98 24.72
N GLY A 280 10.45 10.58 24.63
CA GLY A 280 9.31 11.13 25.40
C GLY A 280 8.86 10.16 26.47
#